data_361490a1bf27e9227f3539e9068e7d87
#
_entry.id   361490a1bf27e9227f3539e9068e7d87
#
_cell.length_a   1.000
_cell.length_b   1.000
_cell.length_c   1.000
_cell.angle_alpha   90.00
_cell.angle_beta   90.00
_cell.angle_gamma   90.00
#
_symmetry.space_group_name_H-M   'P 1'
#
loop_
_entity.id
_entity.type
_entity.pdbx_description
1 polymer ?
#
loop_
_entity_poly.entity_id
_entity_poly.type
_entity_poly.pdbx_seq_one_letter_code
_entity_poly.pdbx_strand_id
1 'polypeptide(L)'
;MPENSLTAGARLRAALEIERPLQVVGTINAYAALLAEHAGFRAIYVSGAGVANASFGLPDLGITSLNDVCEDVRRITGACPLPLLVDADTGFGSAFNIARTARELIRAGAAGMHLEDQVSAKRCGHRPGKALVDAREMVDRIHAAVDARSDPAFVIMARTDAHAVEGQAAALERAADYVAAGADMIFAEALKTLDEYRQFTSALAVPVLANITEFGQTPLYTVADLAAAGVRRISLSTSLYRAAMTGLLAAAHEVSERGTFSYVDDIVSGGELGKYLRPPA
;
A
#
# COMPACT_ATOMS: atom_id res chain seq x y z
N MET A 1 -16.76 21.78 7.22
CA MET A 1 -17.57 20.77 6.51
C MET A 1 -17.52 19.51 7.35
N PRO A 2 -18.62 18.77 7.59
CA PRO A 2 -18.53 17.50 8.30
C PRO A 2 -17.61 16.55 7.53
N GLU A 3 -16.75 15.80 8.23
CA GLU A 3 -15.77 14.86 7.64
C GLU A 3 -16.38 13.88 6.62
N ASN A 4 -17.67 13.59 6.74
CA ASN A 4 -18.43 12.73 5.84
C ASN A 4 -18.73 13.33 4.45
N SER A 5 -18.36 14.59 4.19
CA SER A 5 -18.55 15.24 2.88
C SER A 5 -17.31 15.20 1.97
N LEU A 6 -16.18 14.75 2.49
CA LEU A 6 -14.92 14.67 1.73
C LEU A 6 -14.85 13.39 0.90
N THR A 7 -14.29 13.47 -0.31
CA THR A 7 -13.95 12.29 -1.10
C THR A 7 -12.90 11.44 -0.39
N ALA A 8 -12.76 10.17 -0.79
CA ALA A 8 -11.75 9.30 -0.20
C ALA A 8 -10.33 9.88 -0.37
N GLY A 9 -10.02 10.42 -1.56
CA GLY A 9 -8.75 11.10 -1.83
C GLY A 9 -8.53 12.31 -0.92
N ALA A 10 -9.55 13.14 -0.72
CA ALA A 10 -9.46 14.29 0.18
C ALA A 10 -9.23 13.88 1.64
N ARG A 11 -9.84 12.77 2.12
CA ARG A 11 -9.57 12.23 3.46
C ARG A 11 -8.12 11.76 3.60
N LEU A 12 -7.55 11.12 2.56
CA LEU A 12 -6.14 10.71 2.58
C LEU A 12 -5.19 11.90 2.68
N ARG A 13 -5.46 12.96 1.90
CA ARG A 13 -4.67 14.21 1.96
C ARG A 13 -4.80 14.88 3.33
N ALA A 14 -6.00 14.91 3.92
CA ALA A 14 -6.21 15.43 5.27
C ALA A 14 -5.46 14.61 6.34
N ALA A 15 -5.45 13.28 6.24
CA ALA A 15 -4.71 12.42 7.16
C ALA A 15 -3.21 12.70 7.14
N LEU A 16 -2.62 13.00 5.96
CA LEU A 16 -1.21 13.41 5.82
C LEU A 16 -0.87 14.73 6.52
N GLU A 17 -1.83 15.61 6.70
CA GLU A 17 -1.61 16.86 7.43
C GLU A 17 -1.72 16.69 8.94
N ILE A 18 -2.54 15.73 9.39
CA ILE A 18 -2.79 15.45 10.82
C ILE A 18 -1.65 14.62 11.43
N GLU A 19 -1.15 13.60 10.70
CA GLU A 19 -0.14 12.66 11.19
C GLU A 19 1.11 12.72 10.30
N ARG A 20 2.27 12.97 10.92
CA ARG A 20 3.55 13.18 10.21
C ARG A 20 4.69 12.45 10.91
N PRO A 21 5.18 11.33 10.34
CA PRO A 21 4.72 10.66 9.10
C PRO A 21 3.41 9.89 9.33
N LEU A 22 2.55 9.89 8.30
CA LEU A 22 1.32 9.09 8.32
C LEU A 22 1.66 7.60 8.22
N GLN A 23 1.23 6.83 9.22
CA GLN A 23 1.35 5.38 9.20
C GLN A 23 0.17 4.77 8.45
N VAL A 24 0.47 3.99 7.40
CA VAL A 24 -0.53 3.34 6.54
C VAL A 24 -0.35 1.84 6.64
N VAL A 25 -1.27 1.16 7.32
CA VAL A 25 -1.14 -0.26 7.60
C VAL A 25 -1.90 -1.11 6.58
N GLY A 26 -1.26 -2.22 6.17
CA GLY A 26 -1.85 -3.17 5.26
C GLY A 26 -3.00 -3.95 5.88
N THR A 27 -4.11 -4.02 5.16
CA THR A 27 -5.31 -4.76 5.53
C THR A 27 -5.67 -5.75 4.41
N ILE A 28 -5.94 -7.00 4.79
CA ILE A 28 -6.21 -8.09 3.85
C ILE A 28 -7.71 -8.34 3.60
N ASN A 29 -8.56 -7.77 4.42
CA ASN A 29 -10.02 -7.91 4.32
C ASN A 29 -10.72 -6.81 5.13
N ALA A 30 -12.04 -6.78 5.04
CA ALA A 30 -12.89 -5.81 5.74
C ALA A 30 -12.69 -5.84 7.26
N TYR A 31 -12.58 -7.01 7.87
CA TYR A 31 -12.42 -7.13 9.31
C TYR A 31 -11.06 -6.57 9.79
N ALA A 32 -9.98 -6.86 9.06
CA ALA A 32 -8.67 -6.29 9.36
C ALA A 32 -8.68 -4.74 9.26
N ALA A 33 -9.48 -4.17 8.34
CA ALA A 33 -9.64 -2.73 8.21
C ALA A 33 -10.37 -2.12 9.42
N LEU A 34 -11.41 -2.78 9.95
CA LEU A 34 -12.09 -2.35 11.17
C LEU A 34 -11.16 -2.40 12.39
N LEU A 35 -10.32 -3.42 12.50
CA LEU A 35 -9.32 -3.52 13.57
C LEU A 35 -8.26 -2.42 13.46
N ALA A 36 -7.80 -2.09 12.25
CA ALA A 36 -6.87 -0.99 12.03
C ALA A 36 -7.48 0.37 12.43
N GLU A 37 -8.74 0.62 12.09
CA GLU A 37 -9.47 1.80 12.52
C GLU A 37 -9.57 1.87 14.06
N HIS A 38 -9.94 0.77 14.69
CA HIS A 38 -10.04 0.69 16.16
C HIS A 38 -8.69 0.91 16.84
N ALA A 39 -7.60 0.43 16.23
CA ALA A 39 -6.23 0.66 16.71
C ALA A 39 -5.75 2.11 16.53
N GLY A 40 -6.55 2.99 15.91
CA GLY A 40 -6.27 4.42 15.76
C GLY A 40 -5.51 4.80 14.50
N PHE A 41 -5.30 3.89 13.53
CA PHE A 41 -4.75 4.26 12.24
C PHE A 41 -5.67 5.22 11.48
N ARG A 42 -5.08 6.13 10.72
CA ARG A 42 -5.81 7.15 9.94
C ARG A 42 -5.88 6.85 8.45
N ALA A 43 -5.15 5.84 8.00
CA ALA A 43 -5.18 5.35 6.62
C ALA A 43 -4.79 3.88 6.57
N ILE A 44 -5.29 3.19 5.57
CA ILE A 44 -5.06 1.75 5.36
C ILE A 44 -4.55 1.48 3.94
N TYR A 45 -4.05 0.28 3.72
CA TYR A 45 -3.42 -0.11 2.47
C TYR A 45 -3.86 -1.49 2.01
N VAL A 46 -4.13 -1.65 0.72
CA VAL A 46 -4.28 -2.95 0.06
C VAL A 46 -3.03 -3.21 -0.76
N SER A 47 -2.26 -4.21 -0.35
CA SER A 47 -1.06 -4.69 -1.02
C SER A 47 -1.43 -5.72 -2.09
N GLY A 48 -0.80 -5.67 -3.27
CA GLY A 48 -0.91 -6.72 -4.27
C GLY A 48 -0.51 -8.09 -3.73
N ALA A 49 0.56 -8.14 -2.90
CA ALA A 49 0.92 -9.35 -2.16
C ALA A 49 -0.19 -9.83 -1.21
N GLY A 50 -0.87 -8.90 -0.52
CA GLY A 50 -2.00 -9.21 0.36
C GLY A 50 -3.16 -9.84 -0.40
N VAL A 51 -3.55 -9.26 -1.54
CA VAL A 51 -4.60 -9.81 -2.41
C VAL A 51 -4.20 -11.19 -2.92
N ALA A 52 -3.01 -11.32 -3.54
CA ALA A 52 -2.57 -12.60 -4.09
C ALA A 52 -2.51 -13.70 -3.03
N ASN A 53 -1.90 -13.43 -1.88
CA ASN A 53 -1.69 -14.46 -0.86
C ASN A 53 -2.97 -14.77 -0.07
N ALA A 54 -3.66 -13.74 0.47
CA ALA A 54 -4.76 -13.95 1.41
C ALA A 54 -6.08 -14.30 0.71
N SER A 55 -6.38 -13.71 -0.45
CA SER A 55 -7.64 -13.96 -1.16
C SER A 55 -7.57 -15.15 -2.11
N PHE A 56 -6.37 -15.45 -2.68
CA PHE A 56 -6.23 -16.48 -3.72
C PHE A 56 -5.22 -17.59 -3.39
N GLY A 57 -4.39 -17.47 -2.33
CA GLY A 57 -3.32 -18.44 -2.04
C GLY A 57 -2.23 -18.46 -3.11
N LEU A 58 -2.06 -17.37 -3.86
CA LEU A 58 -1.10 -17.24 -4.96
C LEU A 58 0.14 -16.44 -4.55
N PRO A 59 1.31 -16.67 -5.16
CA PRO A 59 2.49 -15.84 -4.94
C PRO A 59 2.31 -14.45 -5.56
N ASP A 60 3.02 -13.45 -4.98
CA ASP A 60 3.07 -12.06 -5.49
C ASP A 60 3.97 -11.94 -6.74
N LEU A 61 3.42 -12.28 -7.89
CA LEU A 61 4.09 -12.30 -9.19
C LEU A 61 3.27 -11.65 -10.31
N GLY A 62 2.37 -10.71 -9.98
CA GLY A 62 1.51 -10.06 -10.97
C GLY A 62 0.47 -10.98 -11.60
N ILE A 63 -0.02 -12.00 -10.85
CA ILE A 63 -0.99 -12.98 -11.34
C ILE A 63 -2.42 -12.44 -11.19
N THR A 64 -2.67 -11.64 -10.17
CA THR A 64 -3.99 -11.04 -9.89
C THR A 64 -4.32 -9.96 -10.90
N SER A 65 -5.60 -9.83 -11.21
CA SER A 65 -6.13 -8.84 -12.15
C SER A 65 -6.68 -7.60 -11.42
N LEU A 66 -6.96 -6.53 -12.19
CA LEU A 66 -7.66 -5.36 -11.67
C LEU A 66 -8.99 -5.72 -10.99
N ASN A 67 -9.74 -6.70 -11.54
CA ASN A 67 -11.02 -7.09 -10.99
C ASN A 67 -10.88 -7.74 -9.61
N ASP A 68 -9.85 -8.56 -9.43
CA ASP A 68 -9.54 -9.20 -8.15
C ASP A 68 -9.22 -8.15 -7.07
N VAL A 69 -8.39 -7.18 -7.42
CA VAL A 69 -8.05 -6.07 -6.52
C VAL A 69 -9.28 -5.22 -6.19
N CYS A 70 -10.08 -4.86 -7.19
CA CYS A 70 -11.30 -4.07 -6.99
C CYS A 70 -12.33 -4.77 -6.11
N GLU A 71 -12.41 -6.09 -6.14
CA GLU A 71 -13.29 -6.87 -5.28
C GLU A 71 -12.93 -6.68 -3.80
N ASP A 72 -11.66 -6.86 -3.44
CA ASP A 72 -11.19 -6.64 -2.07
C ASP A 72 -11.31 -5.16 -1.66
N VAL A 73 -11.00 -4.22 -2.56
CA VAL A 73 -11.18 -2.78 -2.32
C VAL A 73 -12.62 -2.46 -1.94
N ARG A 74 -13.62 -2.95 -2.70
CA ARG A 74 -15.05 -2.70 -2.40
C ARG A 74 -15.48 -3.26 -1.06
N ARG A 75 -15.02 -4.47 -0.70
CA ARG A 75 -15.32 -5.08 0.60
C ARG A 75 -14.75 -4.26 1.75
N ILE A 76 -13.52 -3.78 1.60
CA ILE A 76 -12.83 -2.98 2.62
C ILE A 76 -13.47 -1.60 2.75
N THR A 77 -13.64 -0.87 1.66
CA THR A 77 -14.19 0.49 1.67
C THR A 77 -15.68 0.53 2.04
N GLY A 78 -16.42 -0.56 1.76
CA GLY A 78 -17.80 -0.72 2.22
C GLY A 78 -17.95 -0.94 3.72
N ALA A 79 -16.93 -1.46 4.39
CA ALA A 79 -16.94 -1.73 5.82
C ALA A 79 -16.25 -0.65 6.66
N CYS A 80 -15.20 -0.01 6.14
CA CYS A 80 -14.34 0.89 6.88
C CYS A 80 -14.23 2.26 6.18
N PRO A 81 -14.42 3.39 6.90
CA PRO A 81 -14.37 4.73 6.31
C PRO A 81 -12.94 5.27 6.14
N LEU A 82 -11.93 4.58 6.64
CA LEU A 82 -10.55 5.04 6.50
C LEU A 82 -10.15 5.14 5.02
N PRO A 83 -9.39 6.20 4.63
CA PRO A 83 -8.91 6.32 3.26
C PRO A 83 -7.95 5.18 2.93
N LEU A 84 -8.23 4.50 1.80
CA LEU A 84 -7.52 3.32 1.33
C LEU A 84 -6.56 3.66 0.18
N LEU A 85 -5.28 3.39 0.35
CA LEU A 85 -4.29 3.37 -0.72
C LEU A 85 -4.21 1.96 -1.30
N VAL A 86 -4.10 1.84 -2.62
CA VAL A 86 -4.11 0.56 -3.34
C VAL A 86 -2.83 0.36 -4.13
N ASP A 87 -2.26 -0.84 -4.05
CA ASP A 87 -1.22 -1.33 -4.93
C ASP A 87 -1.84 -1.69 -6.29
N ALA A 88 -1.48 -0.96 -7.32
CA ALA A 88 -1.93 -1.21 -8.68
C ALA A 88 -0.84 -1.88 -9.53
N ASP A 89 0.19 -2.45 -8.91
CA ASP A 89 1.31 -3.09 -9.60
C ASP A 89 1.84 -2.19 -10.75
N THR A 90 1.92 -2.72 -11.96
CA THR A 90 2.30 -1.97 -13.18
C THR A 90 1.11 -1.34 -13.90
N GLY A 91 -0.09 -1.36 -13.30
CA GLY A 91 -1.33 -0.77 -13.85
C GLY A 91 -2.23 -1.74 -14.63
N PHE A 92 -1.95 -3.03 -14.57
CA PHE A 92 -2.72 -4.12 -15.20
C PHE A 92 -2.79 -4.04 -16.73
N GLY A 93 -1.76 -3.47 -17.37
CA GLY A 93 -1.62 -3.41 -18.83
C GLY A 93 -1.10 -2.08 -19.37
N SER A 94 -1.49 -1.73 -20.58
CA SER A 94 -1.06 -0.50 -21.27
C SER A 94 -1.73 0.77 -20.70
N ALA A 95 -1.41 1.94 -21.25
CA ALA A 95 -1.96 3.24 -20.84
C ALA A 95 -3.50 3.24 -20.73
N PHE A 96 -4.22 2.59 -21.65
CA PHE A 96 -5.68 2.48 -21.60
C PHE A 96 -6.16 1.63 -20.41
N ASN A 97 -5.40 0.58 -20.06
CA ASN A 97 -5.68 -0.23 -18.87
C ASN A 97 -5.43 0.59 -17.60
N ILE A 98 -4.34 1.34 -17.54
CA ILE A 98 -4.00 2.22 -16.40
C ILE A 98 -5.10 3.29 -16.21
N ALA A 99 -5.55 3.93 -17.29
CA ALA A 99 -6.67 4.85 -17.23
C ALA A 99 -7.98 4.21 -16.71
N ARG A 100 -8.24 2.96 -17.10
CA ARG A 100 -9.34 2.17 -16.55
C ARG A 100 -9.11 1.86 -15.08
N THR A 101 -7.90 1.46 -14.69
CA THR A 101 -7.52 1.14 -13.32
C THR A 101 -7.81 2.30 -12.38
N ALA A 102 -7.36 3.53 -12.72
CA ALA A 102 -7.64 4.71 -11.92
C ALA A 102 -9.15 4.92 -11.72
N ARG A 103 -9.94 4.84 -12.79
CA ARG A 103 -11.40 5.02 -12.72
C ARG A 103 -12.09 3.93 -11.89
N GLU A 104 -11.72 2.67 -12.06
CA GLU A 104 -12.34 1.56 -11.31
C GLU A 104 -11.97 1.59 -9.82
N LEU A 105 -10.74 1.95 -9.48
CA LEU A 105 -10.33 2.10 -8.08
C LEU A 105 -11.06 3.28 -7.41
N ILE A 106 -11.21 4.42 -8.09
CA ILE A 106 -12.03 5.54 -7.57
C ILE A 106 -13.47 5.08 -7.34
N ARG A 107 -14.09 4.38 -8.30
CA ARG A 107 -15.44 3.83 -8.16
C ARG A 107 -15.58 2.80 -7.03
N ALA A 108 -14.52 2.04 -6.77
CA ALA A 108 -14.45 1.10 -5.66
C ALA A 108 -14.21 1.78 -4.29
N GLY A 109 -14.06 3.11 -4.25
CA GLY A 109 -13.91 3.89 -3.01
C GLY A 109 -12.47 4.07 -2.54
N ALA A 110 -11.47 3.73 -3.35
CA ALA A 110 -10.07 3.97 -3.03
C ALA A 110 -9.76 5.47 -2.95
N ALA A 111 -8.81 5.84 -2.10
CA ALA A 111 -8.32 7.20 -1.90
C ALA A 111 -7.10 7.54 -2.76
N GLY A 112 -6.40 6.52 -3.23
CA GLY A 112 -5.24 6.65 -4.09
C GLY A 112 -4.74 5.29 -4.54
N MET A 113 -3.83 5.30 -5.48
CA MET A 113 -3.11 4.12 -5.93
C MET A 113 -1.64 4.43 -6.12
N HIS A 114 -0.79 3.40 -6.10
CA HIS A 114 0.54 3.53 -6.66
C HIS A 114 0.74 2.63 -7.87
N LEU A 115 1.60 3.10 -8.77
CA LEU A 115 2.07 2.41 -9.97
C LEU A 115 3.58 2.27 -9.89
N GLU A 116 4.13 1.15 -10.34
CA GLU A 116 5.57 0.91 -10.34
C GLU A 116 6.17 0.87 -11.74
N ASP A 117 7.47 1.19 -11.82
CA ASP A 117 8.25 1.23 -13.05
C ASP A 117 8.86 -0.13 -13.47
N GLN A 118 8.36 -1.23 -12.90
CA GLN A 118 8.74 -2.56 -13.36
C GLN A 118 8.08 -2.92 -14.71
N VAL A 119 8.67 -3.89 -15.41
CA VAL A 119 8.00 -4.59 -16.51
C VAL A 119 6.77 -5.34 -15.98
N SER A 120 5.80 -5.66 -16.84
CA SER A 120 4.54 -6.29 -16.41
C SER A 120 4.70 -7.66 -15.73
N ALA A 121 5.78 -8.40 -16.01
CA ALA A 121 6.15 -9.59 -15.25
C ALA A 121 6.90 -9.21 -13.96
N LYS A 122 6.25 -8.39 -13.13
CA LYS A 122 6.83 -7.78 -11.92
C LYS A 122 7.24 -8.80 -10.86
N ARG A 123 8.09 -8.38 -9.96
CA ARG A 123 8.50 -9.12 -8.76
C ARG A 123 8.33 -8.25 -7.51
N CYS A 124 8.20 -8.88 -6.36
CA CYS A 124 8.22 -8.17 -5.09
C CYS A 124 9.45 -7.25 -5.00
N GLY A 125 9.25 -6.00 -4.58
CA GLY A 125 10.29 -4.97 -4.55
C GLY A 125 11.53 -5.29 -3.73
N HIS A 126 11.41 -6.18 -2.74
CA HIS A 126 12.52 -6.66 -1.92
C HIS A 126 13.24 -7.89 -2.49
N ARG A 127 12.79 -8.44 -3.63
CA ARG A 127 13.42 -9.60 -4.28
C ARG A 127 14.38 -9.17 -5.40
N PRO A 128 15.43 -9.96 -5.68
CA PRO A 128 16.34 -9.71 -6.78
C PRO A 128 15.71 -10.03 -8.15
N GLY A 129 16.35 -9.56 -9.22
CA GLY A 129 15.97 -9.87 -10.60
C GLY A 129 14.78 -9.07 -11.11
N LYS A 130 14.55 -7.88 -10.56
CA LYS A 130 13.60 -6.89 -11.12
C LYS A 130 14.13 -6.36 -12.45
N ALA A 131 13.22 -6.08 -13.37
CA ALA A 131 13.49 -5.38 -14.62
C ALA A 131 12.58 -4.17 -14.73
N LEU A 132 13.14 -3.05 -15.18
CA LEU A 132 12.45 -1.77 -15.27
C LEU A 132 12.04 -1.49 -16.70
N VAL A 133 10.98 -0.73 -16.87
CA VAL A 133 10.67 -0.07 -18.13
C VAL A 133 11.51 1.19 -18.29
N ASP A 134 11.58 1.72 -19.52
CA ASP A 134 12.17 3.04 -19.76
C ASP A 134 11.43 4.11 -18.92
N ALA A 135 12.16 5.14 -18.46
CA ALA A 135 11.59 6.21 -17.65
C ALA A 135 10.44 6.94 -18.37
N ARG A 136 10.53 7.09 -19.70
CA ARG A 136 9.47 7.71 -20.52
C ARG A 136 8.20 6.85 -20.51
N GLU A 137 8.32 5.52 -20.58
CA GLU A 137 7.17 4.64 -20.48
C GLU A 137 6.47 4.82 -19.12
N MET A 138 7.23 4.92 -18.02
CA MET A 138 6.62 5.18 -16.72
C MET A 138 5.97 6.57 -16.63
N VAL A 139 6.56 7.60 -17.24
CA VAL A 139 5.96 8.94 -17.38
C VAL A 139 4.61 8.83 -18.11
N ASP A 140 4.54 8.09 -19.22
CA ASP A 140 3.29 7.87 -19.95
C ASP A 140 2.25 7.10 -19.12
N ARG A 141 2.68 6.13 -18.30
CA ARG A 141 1.81 5.44 -17.32
C ARG A 141 1.21 6.42 -16.31
N ILE A 142 2.03 7.34 -15.79
CA ILE A 142 1.57 8.36 -14.82
C ILE A 142 0.59 9.32 -15.49
N HIS A 143 0.90 9.83 -16.68
CA HIS A 143 -0.03 10.69 -17.45
C HIS A 143 -1.38 10.00 -17.66
N ALA A 144 -1.38 8.71 -18.06
CA ALA A 144 -2.62 7.96 -18.26
C ALA A 144 -3.46 7.86 -16.97
N ALA A 145 -2.81 7.72 -15.81
CA ALA A 145 -3.48 7.67 -14.52
C ALA A 145 -4.02 9.04 -14.10
N VAL A 146 -3.22 10.10 -14.26
CA VAL A 146 -3.57 11.49 -13.91
C VAL A 146 -4.73 11.98 -14.75
N ASP A 147 -4.68 11.80 -16.06
CA ASP A 147 -5.72 12.22 -17.01
C ASP A 147 -7.05 11.49 -16.79
N ALA A 148 -6.98 10.25 -16.32
CA ALA A 148 -8.16 9.44 -16.06
C ALA A 148 -8.81 9.71 -14.69
N ARG A 149 -8.19 10.50 -13.84
CA ARG A 149 -8.61 10.79 -12.48
C ARG A 149 -9.90 11.60 -12.45
N SER A 150 -11.00 10.95 -12.04
CA SER A 150 -12.32 11.57 -11.92
C SER A 150 -12.55 12.30 -10.58
N ASP A 151 -11.79 11.96 -9.54
CA ASP A 151 -11.68 12.70 -8.27
C ASP A 151 -10.36 13.48 -8.26
N PRO A 152 -10.34 14.81 -8.31
CA PRO A 152 -9.10 15.60 -8.29
C PRO A 152 -8.23 15.37 -7.05
N ALA A 153 -8.83 14.91 -5.95
CA ALA A 153 -8.13 14.61 -4.71
C ALA A 153 -7.54 13.20 -4.67
N PHE A 154 -7.94 12.29 -5.57
CA PHE A 154 -7.39 10.93 -5.65
C PHE A 154 -5.88 10.97 -5.86
N VAL A 155 -5.14 10.22 -5.04
CA VAL A 155 -3.68 10.26 -5.04
C VAL A 155 -3.11 9.30 -6.07
N ILE A 156 -2.29 9.82 -6.98
CA ILE A 156 -1.43 9.02 -7.87
C ILE A 156 -0.02 9.05 -7.29
N MET A 157 0.44 7.90 -6.80
CA MET A 157 1.79 7.74 -6.28
C MET A 157 2.63 6.95 -7.29
N ALA A 158 3.80 7.46 -7.63
CA ALA A 158 4.74 6.74 -8.47
C ALA A 158 5.73 5.98 -7.59
N ARG A 159 5.82 4.66 -7.82
CA ARG A 159 6.84 3.82 -7.21
C ARG A 159 7.98 3.60 -8.20
N THR A 160 9.21 3.75 -7.70
CA THR A 160 10.39 3.35 -8.45
C THR A 160 11.14 2.24 -7.74
N ASP A 161 11.46 1.21 -8.49
CA ASP A 161 12.32 0.10 -8.08
C ASP A 161 13.79 0.29 -8.57
N ALA A 162 14.10 1.44 -9.15
CA ALA A 162 15.39 1.73 -9.79
C ALA A 162 16.58 1.74 -8.80
N HIS A 163 16.36 2.04 -7.51
CA HIS A 163 17.43 2.01 -6.52
C HIS A 163 18.19 0.68 -6.52
N ALA A 164 17.48 -0.43 -6.59
CA ALA A 164 18.08 -1.76 -6.57
C ALA A 164 18.65 -2.22 -7.92
N VAL A 165 18.29 -1.57 -9.03
CA VAL A 165 18.65 -1.97 -10.41
C VAL A 165 19.66 -1.01 -11.02
N GLU A 166 19.46 0.29 -10.87
CA GLU A 166 20.24 1.36 -11.51
C GLU A 166 21.00 2.23 -10.50
N GLY A 167 20.70 2.08 -9.20
CA GLY A 167 21.31 2.83 -8.11
C GLY A 167 20.58 4.11 -7.73
N GLN A 168 21.07 4.76 -6.66
CA GLN A 168 20.42 5.90 -6.00
C GLN A 168 20.21 7.11 -6.93
N ALA A 169 21.23 7.48 -7.71
CA ALA A 169 21.17 8.67 -8.56
C ALA A 169 20.11 8.53 -9.66
N ALA A 170 20.09 7.38 -10.35
CA ALA A 170 19.10 7.11 -11.38
C ALA A 170 17.68 7.02 -10.79
N ALA A 171 17.52 6.41 -9.62
CA ALA A 171 16.22 6.34 -8.95
C ALA A 171 15.70 7.74 -8.58
N LEU A 172 16.57 8.65 -8.16
CA LEU A 172 16.19 10.03 -7.86
C LEU A 172 15.82 10.82 -9.12
N GLU A 173 16.56 10.64 -10.22
CA GLU A 173 16.26 11.27 -11.52
C GLU A 173 14.89 10.81 -12.03
N ARG A 174 14.63 9.49 -12.04
CA ARG A 174 13.31 8.94 -12.38
C ARG A 174 12.19 9.50 -11.50
N ALA A 175 12.41 9.59 -10.18
CA ALA A 175 11.42 10.13 -9.26
C ALA A 175 11.10 11.61 -9.56
N ALA A 176 12.09 12.43 -9.95
CA ALA A 176 11.88 13.80 -10.36
C ALA A 176 11.04 13.90 -11.64
N ASP A 177 11.32 13.05 -12.64
CA ASP A 177 10.51 12.95 -13.87
C ASP A 177 9.07 12.54 -13.58
N TYR A 178 8.87 11.61 -12.64
CA TYR A 178 7.53 11.14 -12.24
C TYR A 178 6.72 12.24 -11.54
N VAL A 179 7.39 13.05 -10.71
CA VAL A 179 6.76 14.24 -10.10
C VAL A 179 6.39 15.26 -11.18
N ALA A 180 7.27 15.51 -12.14
CA ALA A 180 7.00 16.40 -13.26
C ALA A 180 5.84 15.91 -14.13
N ALA A 181 5.64 14.59 -14.24
CA ALA A 181 4.50 13.95 -14.92
C ALA A 181 3.18 14.02 -14.13
N GLY A 182 3.18 14.54 -12.90
CA GLY A 182 1.99 14.75 -12.09
C GLY A 182 1.76 13.72 -10.98
N ALA A 183 2.76 12.93 -10.62
CA ALA A 183 2.70 12.10 -9.43
C ALA A 183 2.57 12.97 -8.17
N ASP A 184 1.58 12.67 -7.33
CA ASP A 184 1.33 13.39 -6.07
C ASP A 184 2.29 12.99 -4.94
N MET A 185 2.89 11.80 -5.03
CA MET A 185 3.80 11.22 -4.03
C MET A 185 4.79 10.29 -4.71
N ILE A 186 5.91 10.03 -4.05
CA ILE A 186 6.92 9.05 -4.49
C ILE A 186 7.05 7.93 -3.46
N PHE A 187 7.12 6.70 -3.98
CA PHE A 187 7.48 5.50 -3.26
C PHE A 187 8.83 5.00 -3.78
N ALA A 188 9.89 5.27 -3.04
CA ALA A 188 11.23 4.79 -3.36
C ALA A 188 11.46 3.43 -2.69
N GLU A 189 11.43 2.35 -3.49
CA GLU A 189 11.45 1.00 -2.96
C GLU A 189 12.86 0.55 -2.54
N ALA A 190 12.91 -0.16 -1.41
CA ALA A 190 14.09 -0.86 -0.90
C ALA A 190 15.32 0.03 -0.62
N LEU A 191 15.12 1.27 -0.22
CA LEU A 191 16.19 2.12 0.31
C LEU A 191 16.75 1.50 1.59
N LYS A 192 18.08 1.60 1.79
CA LYS A 192 18.79 0.89 2.86
C LYS A 192 19.24 1.77 4.00
N THR A 193 19.38 3.08 3.75
CA THR A 193 19.91 4.03 4.75
C THR A 193 18.99 5.25 4.90
N LEU A 194 19.02 5.86 6.07
CA LEU A 194 18.32 7.13 6.31
C LEU A 194 18.85 8.27 5.44
N ASP A 195 20.12 8.23 5.03
CA ASP A 195 20.69 9.24 4.13
C ASP A 195 20.13 9.13 2.71
N GLU A 196 19.87 7.91 2.22
CA GLU A 196 19.16 7.71 0.96
C GLU A 196 17.75 8.33 1.02
N TYR A 197 17.00 8.12 2.11
CA TYR A 197 15.72 8.80 2.32
C TYR A 197 15.85 10.32 2.34
N ARG A 198 16.84 10.88 3.05
CA ARG A 198 17.08 12.34 3.09
C ARG A 198 17.35 12.93 1.70
N GLN A 199 18.05 12.20 0.83
CA GLN A 199 18.27 12.64 -0.55
C GLN A 199 16.96 12.77 -1.32
N PHE A 200 16.05 11.76 -1.23
CA PHE A 200 14.73 11.85 -1.85
C PHE A 200 13.88 12.98 -1.26
N THR A 201 13.78 13.06 0.06
CA THR A 201 12.91 14.02 0.74
C THR A 201 13.37 15.47 0.60
N SER A 202 14.67 15.72 0.40
CA SER A 202 15.21 17.06 0.17
C SER A 202 15.16 17.49 -1.30
N ALA A 203 15.20 16.54 -2.23
CA ALA A 203 15.19 16.86 -3.67
C ALA A 203 13.77 16.98 -4.25
N LEU A 204 12.77 16.31 -3.65
CA LEU A 204 11.42 16.27 -4.18
C LEU A 204 10.47 17.16 -3.39
N ALA A 205 9.60 17.86 -4.11
CA ALA A 205 8.59 18.74 -3.51
C ALA A 205 7.33 18.00 -3.01
N VAL A 206 7.24 16.69 -3.26
CA VAL A 206 6.10 15.84 -2.88
C VAL A 206 6.46 14.90 -1.74
N PRO A 207 5.46 14.40 -0.98
CA PRO A 207 5.71 13.41 0.07
C PRO A 207 6.40 12.16 -0.45
N VAL A 208 7.38 11.67 0.31
CA VAL A 208 8.08 10.40 0.07
C VAL A 208 7.56 9.35 1.05
N LEU A 209 7.27 8.15 0.53
CA LEU A 209 6.88 6.98 1.31
C LEU A 209 8.10 6.10 1.60
N ALA A 210 8.22 5.63 2.83
CA ALA A 210 9.09 4.53 3.24
C ALA A 210 8.26 3.26 3.44
N ASN A 211 8.62 2.19 2.74
CA ASN A 211 8.03 0.87 2.95
C ASN A 211 8.86 0.08 3.96
N ILE A 212 8.28 -0.14 5.13
CA ILE A 212 8.90 -0.91 6.20
C ILE A 212 8.18 -2.26 6.29
N THR A 213 8.92 -3.31 5.97
CA THR A 213 8.40 -4.67 6.01
C THR A 213 9.41 -5.63 6.63
N GLU A 214 8.91 -6.53 7.45
CA GLU A 214 9.74 -7.57 8.07
C GLU A 214 10.35 -8.46 6.99
N PHE A 215 11.63 -8.81 7.19
CA PHE A 215 12.43 -9.61 6.25
C PHE A 215 12.66 -8.93 4.87
N GLY A 216 12.41 -7.61 4.77
CA GLY A 216 12.74 -6.80 3.60
C GLY A 216 14.21 -6.40 3.55
N GLN A 217 14.60 -5.64 2.52
CA GLN A 217 15.96 -5.10 2.39
C GLN A 217 16.15 -3.81 3.21
N THR A 218 15.07 -3.04 3.40
CA THR A 218 15.08 -1.84 4.23
C THR A 218 15.14 -2.23 5.70
N PRO A 219 16.08 -1.67 6.50
CA PRO A 219 16.08 -1.89 7.94
C PRO A 219 14.78 -1.43 8.60
N LEU A 220 14.43 -2.05 9.72
CA LEU A 220 13.22 -1.70 10.48
C LEU A 220 13.43 -0.40 11.27
N TYR A 221 13.56 0.72 10.55
CA TYR A 221 13.64 2.04 11.15
C TYR A 221 12.39 2.39 11.93
N THR A 222 12.56 3.12 13.03
CA THR A 222 11.43 3.64 13.79
C THR A 222 10.73 4.78 13.04
N VAL A 223 9.48 5.07 13.44
CA VAL A 223 8.73 6.23 12.94
C VAL A 223 9.53 7.53 13.15
N ALA A 224 10.20 7.67 14.31
CA ALA A 224 11.02 8.84 14.64
C ALA A 224 12.23 8.98 13.71
N ASP A 225 12.95 7.89 13.39
CA ASP A 225 14.08 7.90 12.47
C ASP A 225 13.67 8.37 11.08
N LEU A 226 12.56 7.82 10.58
CA LEU A 226 12.02 8.16 9.27
C LEU A 226 11.48 9.60 9.22
N ALA A 227 10.84 10.07 10.29
CA ALA A 227 10.45 11.47 10.42
C ALA A 227 11.66 12.42 10.36
N ALA A 228 12.74 12.10 11.07
CA ALA A 228 14.00 12.86 11.04
C ALA A 228 14.69 12.82 9.67
N ALA A 229 14.40 11.82 8.84
CA ALA A 229 14.84 11.74 7.45
C ALA A 229 13.89 12.46 6.47
N GLY A 230 12.85 13.16 6.94
CA GLY A 230 11.91 13.92 6.12
C GLY A 230 10.80 13.07 5.48
N VAL A 231 10.73 11.79 5.80
CA VAL A 231 9.66 10.88 5.30
C VAL A 231 8.31 11.37 5.82
N ARG A 232 7.32 11.44 4.93
CA ARG A 232 5.97 11.91 5.25
C ARG A 232 4.94 10.78 5.34
N ARG A 233 5.31 9.58 4.94
CA ARG A 233 4.45 8.41 4.92
C ARG A 233 5.25 7.13 5.15
N ILE A 234 4.67 6.24 5.95
CA ILE A 234 5.25 4.91 6.22
C ILE A 234 4.20 3.86 5.86
N SER A 235 4.58 2.89 5.03
CA SER A 235 3.75 1.72 4.73
C SER A 235 4.22 0.53 5.55
N LEU A 236 3.27 -0.16 6.17
CA LEU A 236 3.44 -1.43 6.89
C LEU A 236 2.62 -2.49 6.14
N SER A 237 3.06 -2.84 4.93
CA SER A 237 2.23 -3.47 3.90
C SER A 237 1.67 -4.84 4.28
N THR A 238 2.46 -5.70 4.94
CA THR A 238 2.06 -7.08 5.28
C THR A 238 2.23 -7.43 6.75
N SER A 239 2.56 -6.49 7.62
CA SER A 239 2.86 -6.72 9.04
C SER A 239 1.70 -7.35 9.78
N LEU A 240 0.50 -6.79 9.69
CA LEU A 240 -0.69 -7.36 10.36
C LEU A 240 -1.08 -8.71 9.77
N TYR A 241 -0.94 -8.90 8.45
CA TYR A 241 -1.17 -10.18 7.79
C TYR A 241 -0.24 -11.26 8.32
N ARG A 242 1.06 -10.98 8.41
CA ARG A 242 2.06 -11.93 8.94
C ARG A 242 1.75 -12.31 10.39
N ALA A 243 1.42 -11.34 11.24
CA ALA A 243 1.06 -11.57 12.62
C ALA A 243 -0.18 -12.47 12.75
N ALA A 244 -1.24 -12.19 11.97
CA ALA A 244 -2.47 -12.99 11.95
C ALA A 244 -2.20 -14.43 11.47
N MET A 245 -1.43 -14.60 10.40
CA MET A 245 -1.10 -15.93 9.86
C MET A 245 -0.20 -16.74 10.79
N THR A 246 0.65 -16.09 11.57
CA THR A 246 1.46 -16.77 12.60
C THR A 246 0.56 -17.37 13.69
N GLY A 247 -0.41 -16.60 14.19
CA GLY A 247 -1.38 -17.11 15.16
C GLY A 247 -2.25 -18.23 14.61
N LEU A 248 -2.76 -18.08 13.37
CA LEU A 248 -3.53 -19.12 12.68
C LEU A 248 -2.73 -20.43 12.54
N LEU A 249 -1.47 -20.34 12.12
CA LEU A 249 -0.63 -21.52 11.92
C LEU A 249 -0.34 -22.23 13.26
N ALA A 250 -0.04 -21.46 14.31
CA ALA A 250 0.21 -22.00 15.64
C ALA A 250 -1.01 -22.76 16.17
N ALA A 251 -2.21 -22.17 16.06
CA ALA A 251 -3.46 -22.82 16.46
C ALA A 251 -3.76 -24.07 15.62
N ALA A 252 -3.54 -24.01 14.30
CA ALA A 252 -3.74 -25.16 13.43
C ALA A 252 -2.85 -26.37 13.80
N HIS A 253 -1.56 -26.13 14.10
CA HIS A 253 -0.62 -27.18 14.54
C HIS A 253 -1.04 -27.77 15.88
N GLU A 254 -1.41 -26.93 16.87
CA GLU A 254 -1.84 -27.42 18.19
C GLU A 254 -3.04 -28.37 18.06
N VAL A 255 -4.06 -27.97 17.27
CA VAL A 255 -5.24 -28.81 17.07
C VAL A 255 -4.92 -30.07 16.27
N SER A 256 -4.14 -29.96 15.18
CA SER A 256 -3.88 -31.09 14.29
C SER A 256 -2.92 -32.14 14.89
N GLU A 257 -1.92 -31.71 15.68
CA GLU A 257 -0.88 -32.59 16.20
C GLU A 257 -1.20 -33.11 17.60
N ARG A 258 -1.86 -32.28 18.44
CA ARG A 258 -2.10 -32.58 19.85
C ARG A 258 -3.57 -32.79 20.21
N GLY A 259 -4.50 -32.33 19.35
CA GLY A 259 -5.92 -32.39 19.60
C GLY A 259 -6.36 -31.53 20.80
N THR A 260 -5.59 -30.47 21.13
CA THR A 260 -5.84 -29.60 22.28
C THR A 260 -6.07 -28.15 21.88
N PHE A 261 -6.49 -27.32 22.81
CA PHE A 261 -6.83 -25.92 22.63
C PHE A 261 -6.07 -25.05 23.66
N SER A 262 -4.80 -25.38 23.91
CA SER A 262 -3.99 -24.70 24.93
C SER A 262 -3.78 -23.20 24.68
N TYR A 263 -4.02 -22.75 23.44
CA TYR A 263 -3.94 -21.35 23.03
C TYR A 263 -5.21 -20.53 23.33
N VAL A 264 -6.27 -21.14 23.92
CA VAL A 264 -7.59 -20.47 24.05
C VAL A 264 -7.54 -19.17 24.87
N ASP A 265 -6.65 -19.11 25.84
CA ASP A 265 -6.50 -17.92 26.70
C ASP A 265 -5.73 -16.77 26.00
N ASP A 266 -5.03 -17.08 24.91
CA ASP A 266 -4.23 -16.13 24.13
C ASP A 266 -4.97 -15.58 22.89
N ILE A 267 -6.22 -16.04 22.63
CA ILE A 267 -7.00 -15.61 21.47
C ILE A 267 -8.21 -14.78 21.86
N VAL A 268 -8.65 -13.97 20.91
CA VAL A 268 -9.81 -13.08 21.08
C VAL A 268 -11.11 -13.90 21.07
N SER A 269 -11.96 -13.72 22.07
CA SER A 269 -13.26 -14.37 22.14
C SER A 269 -14.22 -13.90 21.05
N GLY A 270 -15.23 -14.72 20.71
CA GLY A 270 -16.26 -14.31 19.73
C GLY A 270 -17.03 -13.05 20.15
N GLY A 271 -17.26 -12.85 21.45
CA GLY A 271 -17.88 -11.63 21.97
C GLY A 271 -16.98 -10.39 21.81
N GLU A 272 -15.67 -10.56 21.98
CA GLU A 272 -14.69 -9.50 21.74
C GLU A 272 -14.60 -9.14 20.26
N LEU A 273 -14.51 -10.14 19.37
CA LEU A 273 -14.53 -9.93 17.92
C LEU A 273 -15.78 -9.18 17.48
N GLY A 274 -16.95 -9.49 18.07
CA GLY A 274 -18.23 -8.84 17.76
C GLY A 274 -18.26 -7.33 18.03
N LYS A 275 -17.43 -6.83 18.96
CA LYS A 275 -17.39 -5.40 19.31
C LYS A 275 -16.93 -4.49 18.17
N TYR A 276 -16.18 -5.03 17.23
CA TYR A 276 -15.64 -4.28 16.08
C TYR A 276 -16.57 -4.29 14.87
N LEU A 277 -17.56 -5.17 14.86
CA LEU A 277 -18.53 -5.26 13.77
C LEU A 277 -19.54 -4.13 13.82
N ARG A 278 -19.89 -3.59 12.66
CA ARG A 278 -20.95 -2.58 12.52
C ARG A 278 -22.21 -3.25 11.99
N PRO A 279 -23.40 -2.89 12.50
CA PRO A 279 -24.63 -3.32 11.89
C PRO A 279 -24.69 -2.78 10.45
N PRO A 280 -25.33 -3.51 9.50
CA PRO A 280 -25.56 -2.97 8.16
C PRO A 280 -26.37 -1.67 8.25
N ALA A 281 -25.99 -0.68 7.44
CA ALA A 281 -26.66 0.61 7.35
C ALA A 281 -28.05 0.46 6.72
#